data_b9c3303f9ab064948f285a57895440d1
#
_entry.id   b9c3303f9ab064948f285a57895440d1
#
_cell.length_a   1.000
_cell.length_b   1.000
_cell.length_c   1.000
_cell.angle_alpha   90.00
_cell.angle_beta   90.00
_cell.angle_gamma   90.00
#
_symmetry.space_group_name_H-M   'P 1'
#
loop_
_entity.id
_entity.type
_entity.pdbx_description
1 polymer ?
#
loop_
_entity_poly.entity_id
_entity_poly.type
_entity_poly.pdbx_seq_one_letter_code
_entity_poly.pdbx_strand_id
1 'polypeptide(L)'
;MASLLHRFLMRFVNLYPPFLGAGIRVTYPEGDPHTIVVRLGLHWWNRNLFGTQFGGSLYAMCDPFFVFILLRNLGPGYIVWDKAVQIEFLKPGRGRVTGRYHVPSEEIARVKALADAGEKVEPVYVGEIRADEGTLVARVTKTLWVRKKGPGGQQRPKVSAG
;
A
#
# COMPACT_ATOMS: atom_id res chain seq x y z
N MET A 1 11.56 7.43 -15.57
CA MET A 1 10.38 6.87 -16.27
C MET A 1 9.94 5.64 -15.50
N ALA A 2 8.74 5.64 -14.90
CA ALA A 2 8.15 4.40 -14.37
C ALA A 2 8.07 3.40 -15.52
N SER A 3 8.39 2.10 -15.29
CA SER A 3 8.35 1.11 -16.34
C SER A 3 6.93 1.07 -16.94
N LEU A 4 6.80 0.83 -18.23
CA LEU A 4 5.51 0.65 -18.92
C LEU A 4 4.63 -0.37 -18.18
N LEU A 5 5.24 -1.43 -17.64
CA LEU A 5 4.59 -2.44 -16.83
C LEU A 5 3.96 -1.86 -15.55
N HIS A 6 4.66 -0.96 -14.84
CA HIS A 6 4.12 -0.32 -13.63
C HIS A 6 2.90 0.55 -13.96
N ARG A 7 2.97 1.35 -15.03
CA ARG A 7 1.82 2.15 -15.49
C ARG A 7 0.64 1.27 -15.92
N PHE A 8 0.92 0.14 -16.57
CA PHE A 8 -0.08 -0.84 -16.97
C PHE A 8 -0.75 -1.48 -15.74
N LEU A 9 0.05 -1.98 -14.77
CA LEU A 9 -0.46 -2.56 -13.54
C LEU A 9 -1.32 -1.56 -12.73
N MET A 10 -0.89 -0.30 -12.65
CA MET A 10 -1.65 0.76 -11.98
C MET A 10 -2.98 1.06 -12.67
N ARG A 11 -3.03 0.98 -14.01
CA ARG A 11 -4.27 1.19 -14.78
C ARG A 11 -5.28 0.05 -14.61
N PHE A 12 -4.79 -1.18 -14.41
CA PHE A 12 -5.61 -2.39 -14.31
C PHE A 12 -5.75 -2.92 -12.88
N VAL A 13 -5.24 -2.21 -11.88
CA VAL A 13 -5.31 -2.64 -10.47
C VAL A 13 -6.76 -2.92 -10.01
N ASN A 14 -7.73 -2.18 -10.54
CA ASN A 14 -9.15 -2.39 -10.25
C ASN A 14 -9.75 -3.65 -10.89
N LEU A 15 -9.02 -4.30 -11.82
CA LEU A 15 -9.39 -5.57 -12.42
C LEU A 15 -8.66 -6.75 -11.77
N TYR A 16 -7.80 -6.49 -10.78
CA TYR A 16 -7.11 -7.55 -10.05
C TYR A 16 -8.13 -8.40 -9.27
N PRO A 17 -8.22 -9.73 -9.55
CA PRO A 17 -9.27 -10.57 -8.99
C PRO A 17 -9.45 -10.51 -7.48
N PRO A 18 -8.38 -10.51 -6.65
CA PRO A 18 -8.51 -10.34 -5.20
C PRO A 18 -9.18 -9.03 -4.79
N PHE A 19 -8.95 -7.93 -5.52
CA PHE A 19 -9.57 -6.64 -5.24
C PHE A 19 -11.03 -6.60 -5.70
N LEU A 20 -11.31 -7.17 -6.86
CA LEU A 20 -12.69 -7.30 -7.34
C LEU A 20 -13.55 -8.12 -6.37
N GLY A 21 -13.05 -9.28 -5.96
CA GLY A 21 -13.75 -10.15 -5.00
C GLY A 21 -13.96 -9.49 -3.64
N ALA A 22 -12.97 -8.75 -3.15
CA ALA A 22 -13.07 -7.99 -1.91
C ALA A 22 -13.97 -6.75 -2.02
N GLY A 23 -14.28 -6.25 -3.23
CA GLY A 23 -15.01 -5.00 -3.43
C GLY A 23 -14.14 -3.75 -3.29
N ILE A 24 -12.81 -3.90 -3.46
CA ILE A 24 -11.83 -2.82 -3.38
C ILE A 24 -11.80 -2.02 -4.69
N ARG A 25 -11.72 -0.70 -4.56
CA ARG A 25 -11.53 0.26 -5.65
C ARG A 25 -10.40 1.22 -5.33
N VAL A 26 -9.47 1.33 -6.25
CA VAL A 26 -8.27 2.17 -6.14
C VAL A 26 -8.42 3.39 -7.05
N THR A 27 -8.12 4.56 -6.51
CA THR A 27 -8.13 5.83 -7.24
C THR A 27 -6.80 6.53 -7.05
N TYR A 28 -6.24 7.05 -8.14
CA TYR A 28 -5.05 7.88 -8.15
C TYR A 28 -5.48 9.32 -8.34
N PRO A 29 -5.34 10.20 -7.33
CA PRO A 29 -5.67 11.62 -7.49
C PRO A 29 -4.85 12.22 -8.63
N GLU A 30 -5.50 13.01 -9.47
CA GLU A 30 -4.86 13.67 -10.60
C GLU A 30 -3.82 14.70 -10.11
N GLY A 31 -2.63 14.69 -10.75
CA GLY A 31 -1.54 15.60 -10.37
C GLY A 31 -0.82 15.25 -9.07
N ASP A 32 -1.28 14.26 -8.29
CA ASP A 32 -0.65 13.85 -7.03
C ASP A 32 -0.02 12.45 -7.13
N PRO A 33 1.29 12.36 -7.41
CA PRO A 33 1.99 11.08 -7.47
C PRO A 33 2.26 10.46 -6.08
N HIS A 34 2.01 11.20 -5.02
CA HIS A 34 2.35 10.84 -3.65
C HIS A 34 1.17 10.22 -2.88
N THR A 35 -0.02 10.21 -3.48
CA THR A 35 -1.25 9.73 -2.82
C THR A 35 -1.94 8.64 -3.62
N ILE A 36 -2.48 7.66 -2.89
CA ILE A 36 -3.43 6.66 -3.40
C ILE A 36 -4.63 6.62 -2.46
N VAL A 37 -5.82 6.64 -3.03
CA VAL A 37 -7.08 6.53 -2.29
C VAL A 37 -7.72 5.18 -2.62
N VAL A 38 -8.06 4.43 -1.58
CA VAL A 38 -8.62 3.09 -1.69
C VAL A 38 -9.97 3.06 -0.97
N ARG A 39 -10.98 2.57 -1.65
CA ARG A 39 -12.33 2.40 -1.09
C ARG A 39 -12.70 0.94 -1.06
N LEU A 40 -13.36 0.53 -0.01
CA LEU A 40 -13.90 -0.82 0.16
C LEU A 40 -15.41 -0.70 0.41
N GLY A 41 -16.20 -1.18 -0.55
CA GLY A 41 -17.64 -1.26 -0.43
C GLY A 41 -18.06 -2.41 0.48
N LEU A 42 -19.20 -2.27 1.17
CA LEU A 42 -19.80 -3.38 1.91
C LEU A 42 -20.94 -3.98 1.09
N HIS A 43 -20.79 -5.23 0.70
CA HIS A 43 -21.74 -5.98 -0.11
C HIS A 43 -22.11 -7.30 0.58
N TRP A 44 -23.19 -7.96 0.16
CA TRP A 44 -23.63 -9.22 0.73
C TRP A 44 -22.59 -10.35 0.62
N TRP A 45 -21.74 -10.33 -0.39
CA TRP A 45 -20.73 -11.37 -0.64
C TRP A 45 -19.37 -11.14 0.04
N ASN A 46 -19.05 -9.91 0.49
CA ASN A 46 -17.75 -9.56 1.08
C ASN A 46 -17.82 -9.19 2.57
N ARG A 47 -19.00 -9.23 3.18
CA ARG A 47 -19.17 -9.00 4.61
C ARG A 47 -18.81 -10.23 5.44
N ASN A 48 -18.38 -10.02 6.67
CA ASN A 48 -18.18 -11.09 7.62
C ASN A 48 -19.51 -11.60 8.21
N LEU A 49 -19.46 -12.62 9.09
CA LEU A 49 -20.64 -13.21 9.72
C LEU A 49 -21.44 -12.22 10.60
N PHE A 50 -20.83 -11.12 11.03
CA PHE A 50 -21.48 -10.07 11.82
C PHE A 50 -22.09 -8.95 10.96
N GLY A 51 -22.06 -9.10 9.63
CA GLY A 51 -22.60 -8.10 8.70
C GLY A 51 -21.74 -6.84 8.56
N THR A 52 -20.48 -6.89 8.97
CA THR A 52 -19.50 -5.78 8.87
C THR A 52 -18.38 -6.12 7.91
N GLN A 53 -17.47 -5.16 7.66
CA GLN A 53 -16.31 -5.37 6.81
C GLN A 53 -15.46 -6.55 7.31
N PHE A 54 -15.08 -7.43 6.38
CA PHE A 54 -14.20 -8.55 6.68
C PHE A 54 -12.77 -8.07 6.93
N GLY A 55 -12.15 -8.52 8.04
CA GLY A 55 -10.82 -8.07 8.45
C GLY A 55 -9.74 -8.33 7.39
N GLY A 56 -9.82 -9.45 6.66
CA GLY A 56 -8.93 -9.75 5.55
C GLY A 56 -9.06 -8.74 4.39
N SER A 57 -10.27 -8.25 4.11
CA SER A 57 -10.50 -7.21 3.10
C SER A 57 -10.00 -5.84 3.57
N LEU A 58 -10.11 -5.54 4.89
CA LEU A 58 -9.52 -4.34 5.49
C LEU A 58 -7.99 -4.37 5.38
N TYR A 59 -7.35 -5.52 5.55
CA TYR A 59 -5.92 -5.67 5.33
C TYR A 59 -5.59 -5.52 3.82
N ALA A 60 -6.30 -6.21 2.94
CA ALA A 60 -6.05 -6.15 1.50
C ALA A 60 -6.15 -4.74 0.92
N MET A 61 -7.02 -3.87 1.48
CA MET A 61 -7.10 -2.47 1.07
C MET A 61 -5.95 -1.60 1.59
N CYS A 62 -5.03 -2.15 2.39
CA CYS A 62 -3.79 -1.50 2.83
C CYS A 62 -2.57 -1.97 2.03
N ASP A 63 -2.68 -3.08 1.33
CA ASP A 63 -1.60 -3.74 0.64
C ASP A 63 -1.81 -3.66 -0.89
N PRO A 64 -0.84 -3.17 -1.67
CA PRO A 64 0.54 -2.74 -1.36
C PRO A 64 0.78 -1.22 -1.58
N PHE A 65 -0.10 -0.34 -1.18
CA PHE A 65 -0.17 1.03 -1.67
C PHE A 65 1.04 1.91 -1.31
N PHE A 66 1.63 1.79 -0.13
CA PHE A 66 2.88 2.49 0.20
C PHE A 66 4.04 2.03 -0.69
N VAL A 67 4.10 0.72 -1.00
CA VAL A 67 5.07 0.17 -1.96
C VAL A 67 4.88 0.80 -3.33
N PHE A 68 3.64 0.92 -3.81
CA PHE A 68 3.34 1.52 -5.11
C PHE A 68 3.72 3.00 -5.17
N ILE A 69 3.46 3.77 -4.11
CA ILE A 69 3.87 5.17 -4.03
C ILE A 69 5.40 5.28 -4.14
N LEU A 70 6.14 4.49 -3.37
CA LEU A 70 7.60 4.51 -3.43
C LEU A 70 8.14 4.07 -4.79
N LEU A 71 7.66 2.95 -5.35
CA LEU A 71 8.10 2.46 -6.67
C LEU A 71 7.82 3.46 -7.78
N ARG A 72 6.67 4.14 -7.72
CA ARG A 72 6.30 5.17 -8.69
C ARG A 72 7.27 6.36 -8.68
N ASN A 73 7.70 6.77 -7.49
CA ASN A 73 8.51 7.98 -7.30
C ASN A 73 10.02 7.70 -7.34
N LEU A 74 10.48 6.56 -6.81
CA LEU A 74 11.90 6.17 -6.86
C LEU A 74 12.31 5.64 -8.25
N GLY A 75 11.39 4.97 -8.95
CA GLY A 75 11.63 4.40 -10.27
C GLY A 75 12.23 2.98 -10.25
N PRO A 76 12.58 2.44 -11.45
CA PRO A 76 12.92 1.02 -11.61
C PRO A 76 14.28 0.61 -11.03
N GLY A 77 15.11 1.59 -10.66
CA GLY A 77 16.44 1.36 -10.06
C GLY A 77 16.40 0.89 -8.60
N TYR A 78 15.22 0.79 -8.00
CA TYR A 78 15.07 0.45 -6.58
C TYR A 78 14.26 -0.83 -6.41
N ILE A 79 14.52 -1.49 -5.28
CA ILE A 79 13.71 -2.58 -4.76
C ILE A 79 12.95 -2.01 -3.57
N VAL A 80 11.64 -2.19 -3.56
CA VAL A 80 10.77 -1.85 -2.42
C VAL A 80 9.97 -3.09 -2.07
N TRP A 81 9.95 -3.43 -0.79
CA TRP A 81 9.34 -4.65 -0.28
C TRP A 81 8.64 -4.39 1.05
N ASP A 82 7.51 -5.03 1.28
CA ASP A 82 6.87 -5.06 2.61
C ASP A 82 7.65 -6.01 3.52
N LYS A 83 8.21 -5.49 4.61
CA LYS A 83 8.97 -6.27 5.59
C LYS A 83 8.10 -6.77 6.73
N ALA A 84 7.24 -5.88 7.25
CA ALA A 84 6.35 -6.18 8.35
C ALA A 84 5.10 -5.32 8.27
N VAL A 85 4.02 -5.84 8.84
CA VAL A 85 2.75 -5.13 8.96
C VAL A 85 2.09 -5.46 10.28
N GLN A 86 1.49 -4.44 10.88
CA GLN A 86 0.57 -4.57 12.00
C GLN A 86 -0.72 -3.86 11.64
N ILE A 87 -1.85 -4.51 11.85
CA ILE A 87 -3.17 -3.91 11.70
C ILE A 87 -3.94 -3.98 13.02
N GLU A 88 -4.53 -2.86 13.40
CA GLU A 88 -5.39 -2.72 14.57
C GLU A 88 -6.82 -2.51 14.07
N PHE A 89 -7.73 -3.39 14.46
CA PHE A 89 -9.15 -3.27 14.19
C PHE A 89 -9.82 -2.55 15.35
N LEU A 90 -10.17 -1.28 15.17
CA LEU A 90 -10.61 -0.39 16.24
C LEU A 90 -12.12 -0.36 16.40
N LYS A 91 -12.85 -0.38 15.27
CA LYS A 91 -14.33 -0.41 15.26
C LYS A 91 -14.84 -1.24 14.08
N PRO A 92 -16.02 -1.87 14.20
CA PRO A 92 -16.64 -2.56 13.07
C PRO A 92 -16.94 -1.58 11.92
N GLY A 93 -16.48 -1.88 10.71
CA GLY A 93 -16.82 -1.12 9.51
C GLY A 93 -18.24 -1.46 9.06
N ARG A 94 -19.18 -0.53 9.22
CA ARG A 94 -20.57 -0.66 8.77
C ARG A 94 -20.79 0.27 7.57
N GLY A 95 -20.81 -0.30 6.36
CA GLY A 95 -20.86 0.46 5.12
C GLY A 95 -19.50 0.62 4.45
N ARG A 96 -19.39 1.58 3.54
CA ARG A 96 -18.16 1.86 2.82
C ARG A 96 -17.09 2.43 3.75
N VAL A 97 -15.84 2.00 3.53
CA VAL A 97 -14.68 2.55 4.21
C VAL A 97 -13.64 3.03 3.20
N THR A 98 -12.83 4.01 3.58
CA THR A 98 -11.82 4.63 2.73
C THR A 98 -10.48 4.70 3.47
N GLY A 99 -9.41 4.27 2.80
CA GLY A 99 -8.02 4.48 3.19
C GLY A 99 -7.37 5.52 2.27
N ARG A 100 -6.65 6.47 2.84
CA ARG A 100 -5.82 7.42 2.09
C ARG A 100 -4.35 7.18 2.46
N TYR A 101 -3.56 6.74 1.49
CA TYR A 101 -2.13 6.47 1.66
C TYR A 101 -1.35 7.59 1.01
N HIS A 102 -0.48 8.22 1.78
CA HIS A 102 0.32 9.35 1.33
C HIS A 102 1.74 9.24 1.87
N VAL A 103 2.74 9.50 1.00
CA VAL A 103 4.15 9.62 1.38
C VAL A 103 4.64 11.00 0.90
N PRO A 104 5.02 11.91 1.81
CA PRO A 104 5.49 13.24 1.44
C PRO A 104 6.71 13.22 0.52
N SER A 105 6.84 14.22 -0.33
CA SER A 105 7.99 14.36 -1.27
C SER A 105 9.33 14.37 -0.56
N GLU A 106 9.39 15.03 0.61
CA GLU A 106 10.61 15.13 1.44
C GLU A 106 11.02 13.76 1.97
N GLU A 107 10.05 12.94 2.37
CA GLU A 107 10.30 11.57 2.84
C GLU A 107 10.79 10.68 1.70
N ILE A 108 10.21 10.82 0.51
CA ILE A 108 10.67 10.10 -0.69
C ILE A 108 12.11 10.49 -1.04
N ALA A 109 12.43 11.79 -0.98
CA ALA A 109 13.78 12.30 -1.23
C ALA A 109 14.77 11.76 -0.19
N ARG A 110 14.39 11.72 1.11
CA ARG A 110 15.20 11.15 2.19
C ARG A 110 15.49 9.67 1.95
N VAL A 111 14.46 8.87 1.70
CA VAL A 111 14.60 7.42 1.42
C VAL A 111 15.49 7.18 0.20
N LYS A 112 15.31 8.00 -0.85
CA LYS A 112 16.13 7.93 -2.06
C LYS A 112 17.60 8.22 -1.78
N ALA A 113 17.91 9.28 -1.06
CA ALA A 113 19.28 9.68 -0.74
C ALA A 113 20.03 8.60 0.06
N LEU A 114 19.38 8.03 1.07
CA LEU A 114 19.96 6.94 1.87
C LEU A 114 20.19 5.67 1.03
N ALA A 115 19.21 5.30 0.20
CA ALA A 115 19.35 4.14 -0.68
C ALA A 115 20.43 4.36 -1.77
N ASP A 116 20.59 5.60 -2.27
CA ASP A 116 21.66 5.96 -3.22
C ASP A 116 23.06 5.90 -2.58
N ALA A 117 23.16 6.19 -1.27
CA ALA A 117 24.37 6.01 -0.48
C ALA A 117 24.70 4.52 -0.20
N GLY A 118 23.87 3.58 -0.65
CA GLY A 118 24.06 2.14 -0.49
C GLY A 118 23.43 1.58 0.79
N GLU A 119 22.72 2.41 1.55
CA GLU A 119 22.08 1.98 2.77
C GLU A 119 20.83 1.10 2.51
N LYS A 120 20.55 0.27 3.49
CA LYS A 120 19.30 -0.48 3.61
C LYS A 120 18.32 0.37 4.41
N VAL A 121 17.31 0.90 3.76
CA VAL A 121 16.36 1.82 4.41
C VAL A 121 15.10 1.06 4.80
N GLU A 122 14.64 1.22 6.04
CA GLU A 122 13.44 0.58 6.56
C GLU A 122 12.42 1.63 7.06
N PRO A 123 11.76 2.36 6.14
CA PRO A 123 10.79 3.37 6.53
C PRO A 123 9.52 2.74 7.07
N VAL A 124 8.92 3.43 8.06
CA VAL A 124 7.64 3.03 8.68
C VAL A 124 6.57 4.02 8.29
N TYR A 125 5.43 3.52 7.80
CA TYR A 125 4.29 4.33 7.43
C TYR A 125 3.03 3.87 8.15
N VAL A 126 2.17 4.82 8.48
CA VAL A 126 0.87 4.57 9.11
C VAL A 126 -0.24 4.96 8.13
N GLY A 127 -1.18 4.06 7.92
CA GLY A 127 -2.40 4.29 7.16
C GLY A 127 -3.62 4.15 8.06
N GLU A 128 -4.65 4.94 7.81
CA GLU A 128 -5.91 4.88 8.52
C GLU A 128 -7.05 4.55 7.56
N ILE A 129 -7.95 3.69 8.01
CA ILE A 129 -9.17 3.31 7.32
C ILE A 129 -10.34 3.92 8.09
N ARG A 130 -11.10 4.78 7.41
CA ARG A 130 -12.23 5.49 7.99
C ARG A 130 -13.52 5.17 7.25
N ALA A 131 -14.62 5.09 8.00
CA ALA A 131 -15.96 5.06 7.45
C ALA A 131 -16.35 6.45 6.89
N ASP A 132 -17.41 6.51 6.10
CA ASP A 132 -17.85 7.75 5.44
C ASP A 132 -18.18 8.88 6.45
N GLU A 133 -18.67 8.53 7.64
CA GLU A 133 -18.94 9.47 8.74
C GLU A 133 -17.67 9.87 9.53
N GLY A 134 -16.47 9.44 9.09
CA GLY A 134 -15.19 9.78 9.71
C GLY A 134 -14.71 8.85 10.83
N THR A 135 -15.51 7.87 11.24
CA THR A 135 -15.12 6.89 12.26
C THR A 135 -13.87 6.13 11.85
N LEU A 136 -12.86 6.08 12.71
CA LEU A 136 -11.65 5.27 12.50
C LEU A 136 -11.98 3.79 12.73
N VAL A 137 -11.95 3.01 11.65
CA VAL A 137 -12.28 1.58 11.63
C VAL A 137 -11.05 0.73 11.90
N ALA A 138 -9.95 1.04 11.22
CA ALA A 138 -8.69 0.33 11.41
C ALA A 138 -7.49 1.26 11.18
N ARG A 139 -6.36 0.89 11.77
CA ARG A 139 -5.05 1.51 11.57
C ARG A 139 -4.06 0.45 11.15
N VAL A 140 -3.26 0.73 10.12
CA VAL A 140 -2.19 -0.15 9.66
C VAL A 140 -0.85 0.55 9.84
N THR A 141 0.12 -0.15 10.41
CA THR A 141 1.53 0.27 10.46
C THR A 141 2.33 -0.69 9.59
N LYS A 142 3.01 -0.15 8.58
CA LYS A 142 3.83 -0.92 7.64
C LYS A 142 5.28 -0.52 7.73
N THR A 143 6.15 -1.50 7.92
CA THR A 143 7.59 -1.35 7.75
C THR A 143 7.95 -1.85 6.36
N LEU A 144 8.50 -0.97 5.53
CA LEU A 144 9.00 -1.33 4.21
C LEU A 144 10.50 -1.59 4.27
N TRP A 145 11.01 -2.20 3.22
CA TRP A 145 12.44 -2.38 2.97
C TRP A 145 12.75 -1.79 1.61
N VAL A 146 13.69 -0.83 1.58
CA VAL A 146 14.08 -0.12 0.36
C VAL A 146 15.59 -0.23 0.15
N ARG A 147 15.99 -0.54 -1.07
CA ARG A 147 17.39 -0.58 -1.48
C ARG A 147 17.54 -0.22 -2.95
N LYS A 148 18.64 0.44 -3.31
CA LYS A 148 19.06 0.60 -4.69
C LYS A 148 19.57 -0.73 -5.25
N LYS A 149 19.20 -1.07 -6.49
CA LYS A 149 19.70 -2.26 -7.19
C LYS A 149 21.19 -2.11 -7.47
N GLY A 150 21.96 -3.16 -7.16
CA GLY A 150 23.37 -3.22 -7.57
C GLY A 150 23.54 -3.47 -9.08
N PRO A 151 24.78 -3.34 -9.61
CA PRO A 151 25.11 -3.55 -11.02
C PRO A 151 25.00 -5.04 -11.41
N GLY A 152 23.87 -5.65 -11.33
CA GLY A 152 23.66 -7.08 -11.63
C GLY A 152 22.22 -7.55 -11.42
N GLY A 153 21.27 -6.65 -11.17
CA GLY A 153 19.84 -7.00 -11.06
C GLY A 153 19.46 -7.61 -9.72
N GLN A 154 18.28 -8.10 -9.61
CA GLN A 154 17.54 -8.52 -8.42
C GLN A 154 18.33 -9.37 -7.43
N GLN A 155 18.73 -8.79 -6.30
CA GLN A 155 18.94 -9.56 -5.07
C GLN A 155 17.65 -9.49 -4.25
N ARG A 156 16.90 -10.60 -4.25
CA ARG A 156 15.85 -10.81 -3.27
C ARG A 156 16.48 -10.81 -1.86
N PRO A 157 15.83 -10.21 -0.85
CA PRO A 157 16.29 -10.36 0.52
C PRO A 157 16.32 -11.87 0.83
N LYS A 158 17.47 -12.35 1.33
CA LYS A 158 17.52 -13.68 1.94
C LYS A 158 16.64 -13.61 3.18
N VAL A 159 15.54 -14.32 3.17
CA VAL A 159 14.76 -14.57 4.38
C VAL A 159 15.65 -15.43 5.26
N SER A 160 16.22 -14.85 6.32
CA SER A 160 16.84 -15.64 7.38
C SER A 160 15.70 -16.38 8.08
N ALA A 161 15.64 -17.69 7.87
CA ALA A 161 14.87 -18.57 8.72
C ALA A 161 15.48 -18.47 10.12
N GLY A 162 14.76 -17.87 11.05
CA GLY A 162 14.97 -17.93 12.48
C GLY A 162 14.04 -18.98 13.06
#